data_9e52512cf28110374df8871a94830a00
#
_entry.id   9e52512cf28110374df8871a94830a00
#
_cell.length_a   1.000
_cell.length_b   1.000
_cell.length_c   1.000
_cell.angle_alpha   90.00
_cell.angle_beta   90.00
_cell.angle_gamma   90.00
#
_symmetry.space_group_name_H-M   'P 1'
#
loop_
_entity.id
_entity.type
_entity.pdbx_description
1 polymer ?
#
loop_
_entity_poly.entity_id
_entity_poly.type
_entity_poly.pdbx_seq_one_letter_code
_entity_poly.pdbx_strand_id
1 'polypeptide(L)'
;MAKGPKPFKYRDKWRATVTLSNRTRPTKDFEKYDDAVQWIAAQLANADSLCAPELGGPTVATLADALFHYAGLYTVNKGGVVSELNRINHYLEAAGRVPLKSVANGTGGSTLIERSLRELPSAFQRHNEVRRTAREQTYARIGELASKRCSVISTADIRRLVSDMKQDGLSDSTIQKEVALLKHLFNMAAGEWNWKGFDNPCKGIKLGKSEMRFVFISTEQRKALWKALAGCDNPYFWPLVEISLQTTLRRASLLAMRWDQVDLDGRIVTVPSKSGQVAIPLTVRAVTVFRQMPQDDSGYVFPLSANGVDMAWDGVRVKAGMPKLQFRDLRHLAATDFARRGFNSHQLKRVLGHKSTFMADVYVNLVNQDVLDVMDRTQHRSPVVQLPPPATSSPVDITRQKRADRLIHAVRSRVSRPERTKEVKLQR
;
A
#
# COMPACT_ATOMS: atom_id res chain seq x y z
N MET A 1 19.14 26.24 40.92
CA MET A 1 19.73 26.39 39.57
C MET A 1 21.07 25.70 39.54
N ALA A 2 21.23 24.66 38.74
CA ALA A 2 22.51 23.96 38.56
C ALA A 2 23.51 24.94 37.90
N LYS A 3 24.67 25.12 38.53
CA LYS A 3 25.74 25.93 37.96
C LYS A 3 26.20 25.29 36.64
N GLY A 4 26.11 26.05 35.53
CA GLY A 4 26.59 25.61 34.23
C GLY A 4 28.09 25.27 34.23
N PRO A 5 28.61 24.54 33.21
CA PRO A 5 30.00 24.18 33.12
C PRO A 5 30.87 25.43 33.08
N LYS A 6 31.94 25.44 33.91
CA LYS A 6 32.89 26.58 33.98
C LYS A 6 34.25 26.10 33.49
N PRO A 7 35.02 26.99 32.78
CA PRO A 7 36.40 26.69 32.47
C PRO A 7 37.25 26.48 33.74
N PHE A 8 38.21 25.63 33.69
CA PHE A 8 39.17 25.40 34.77
C PHE A 8 40.63 25.51 34.27
N LYS A 9 41.53 25.92 35.15
CA LYS A 9 42.94 26.07 34.80
C LYS A 9 43.58 24.69 34.65
N TYR A 10 44.20 24.45 33.49
CA TYR A 10 44.91 23.22 33.18
C TYR A 10 46.26 23.60 32.56
N ARG A 11 47.34 23.37 33.32
CA ARG A 11 48.68 23.95 33.02
C ARG A 11 48.61 25.44 32.91
N ASP A 12 49.12 26.03 31.84
CA ASP A 12 49.10 27.48 31.61
C ASP A 12 47.88 27.99 30.82
N LYS A 13 46.95 27.12 30.54
CA LYS A 13 45.75 27.44 29.72
C LYS A 13 44.42 27.20 30.46
N TRP A 14 43.36 27.82 29.98
CA TRP A 14 42.00 27.59 30.46
C TRP A 14 41.34 26.49 29.64
N ARG A 15 41.04 25.39 30.30
CA ARG A 15 40.33 24.25 29.66
C ARG A 15 38.82 24.38 29.81
N ALA A 16 38.13 24.35 28.67
CA ALA A 16 36.70 24.29 28.60
C ALA A 16 36.22 22.90 28.16
N THR A 17 35.29 22.32 28.92
CA THR A 17 34.68 21.02 28.61
C THR A 17 33.19 21.12 28.76
N VAL A 18 32.45 20.74 27.73
CA VAL A 18 30.97 20.70 27.73
C VAL A 18 30.48 19.29 27.52
N THR A 19 29.57 18.84 28.38
CA THR A 19 28.88 17.56 28.15
C THR A 19 27.58 17.87 27.42
N LEU A 20 27.46 17.42 26.15
CA LEU A 20 26.29 17.61 25.33
C LEU A 20 25.23 16.53 25.61
N SER A 21 23.99 16.75 25.19
CA SER A 21 22.86 15.83 25.38
C SER A 21 23.06 14.47 24.70
N ASN A 22 23.86 14.39 23.64
CA ASN A 22 24.29 13.17 22.96
C ASN A 22 25.43 12.41 23.65
N ARG A 23 25.81 12.80 24.93
CA ARG A 23 26.92 12.28 25.72
C ARG A 23 28.31 12.56 25.17
N THR A 24 28.47 13.34 24.12
CA THR A 24 29.79 13.79 23.67
C THR A 24 30.31 14.86 24.61
N ARG A 25 31.64 14.90 24.76
CA ARG A 25 32.36 15.83 25.64
C ARG A 25 33.43 16.61 24.85
N PRO A 26 33.06 17.57 24.01
CA PRO A 26 34.05 18.42 23.36
C PRO A 26 34.85 19.18 24.42
N THR A 27 36.15 19.21 24.23
CA THR A 27 37.12 19.87 25.13
C THR A 27 38.06 20.72 24.28
N LYS A 28 38.31 21.94 24.71
CA LYS A 28 39.24 22.88 24.05
C LYS A 28 39.98 23.73 25.08
N ASP A 29 41.25 24.03 24.80
CA ASP A 29 42.09 24.84 25.63
C ASP A 29 42.23 26.27 25.06
N PHE A 30 42.18 27.28 25.93
CA PHE A 30 42.21 28.71 25.58
C PHE A 30 43.24 29.44 26.43
N GLU A 31 43.78 30.53 25.94
CA GLU A 31 44.71 31.34 26.69
C GLU A 31 44.01 32.31 27.67
N LYS A 32 42.80 32.74 27.30
CA LYS A 32 41.98 33.64 28.13
C LYS A 32 40.74 32.93 28.66
N TYR A 33 40.36 33.26 29.88
CA TYR A 33 39.19 32.73 30.54
C TYR A 33 37.89 33.06 29.78
N ASP A 34 37.77 34.34 29.30
CA ASP A 34 36.58 34.81 28.62
C ASP A 34 36.34 34.11 27.29
N ASP A 35 37.39 33.76 26.53
CA ASP A 35 37.27 32.99 25.30
C ASP A 35 36.76 31.59 25.58
N ALA A 36 37.23 30.98 26.69
CA ALA A 36 36.73 29.66 27.11
C ALA A 36 35.25 29.68 27.53
N VAL A 37 34.81 30.76 28.19
CA VAL A 37 33.40 30.98 28.56
C VAL A 37 32.53 31.19 27.32
N GLN A 38 32.97 32.03 26.36
CA GLN A 38 32.27 32.24 25.10
C GLN A 38 32.15 30.95 24.29
N TRP A 39 33.21 30.14 24.24
CA TRP A 39 33.16 28.87 23.55
C TRP A 39 32.18 27.89 24.21
N ILE A 40 32.14 27.83 25.56
CA ILE A 40 31.15 26.99 26.27
C ILE A 40 29.74 27.45 25.91
N ALA A 41 29.47 28.75 25.94
CA ALA A 41 28.18 29.33 25.59
C ALA A 41 27.80 29.00 24.13
N ALA A 42 28.75 29.14 23.20
CA ALA A 42 28.54 28.78 21.80
C ALA A 42 28.25 27.30 21.60
N GLN A 43 28.98 26.37 22.30
CA GLN A 43 28.72 24.95 22.24
C GLN A 43 27.33 24.57 22.80
N LEU A 44 26.93 25.22 23.91
CA LEU A 44 25.60 25.01 24.49
C LEU A 44 24.49 25.56 23.59
N ALA A 45 24.66 26.75 23.03
CA ALA A 45 23.71 27.37 22.11
C ALA A 45 23.56 26.52 20.81
N ASN A 46 24.67 26.03 20.27
CA ASN A 46 24.63 25.12 19.11
C ASN A 46 23.96 23.80 19.45
N ALA A 47 24.22 23.23 20.64
CA ALA A 47 23.55 22.03 21.08
C ALA A 47 22.04 22.24 21.31
N ASP A 48 21.65 23.37 21.87
CA ASP A 48 20.25 23.74 22.06
C ASP A 48 19.54 23.96 20.72
N SER A 49 20.22 24.58 19.74
CA SER A 49 19.68 24.77 18.39
C SER A 49 19.53 23.44 17.64
N LEU A 50 20.48 22.52 17.78
CA LEU A 50 20.41 21.16 17.25
C LEU A 50 19.37 20.29 17.96
N CYS A 51 18.98 20.65 19.18
CA CYS A 51 17.97 19.99 19.98
C CYS A 51 16.61 20.71 19.93
N ALA A 52 16.49 21.84 19.23
CA ALA A 52 15.23 22.54 19.06
C ALA A 52 14.23 21.67 18.28
N PRO A 53 12.96 21.60 18.71
CA PRO A 53 11.96 20.85 17.98
C PRO A 53 11.64 21.55 16.65
N GLU A 54 11.56 20.77 15.57
CA GLU A 54 11.10 21.27 14.27
C GLU A 54 9.75 21.99 14.41
N LEU A 55 9.56 23.06 13.64
CA LEU A 55 8.33 23.86 13.63
C LEU A 55 7.96 24.47 15.01
N GLY A 56 8.90 24.60 15.96
CA GLY A 56 8.64 25.04 17.33
C GLY A 56 7.94 24.00 18.21
N GLY A 57 7.84 22.78 17.77
CA GLY A 57 7.24 21.67 18.50
C GLY A 57 5.72 21.51 18.32
N PRO A 58 5.12 20.47 18.91
CA PRO A 58 3.71 20.12 18.71
C PRO A 58 2.74 21.14 19.30
N THR A 59 3.18 21.99 20.25
CA THR A 59 2.37 23.04 20.88
C THR A 59 2.25 24.30 20.02
N VAL A 60 3.13 24.47 19.03
CA VAL A 60 3.15 25.59 18.09
C VAL A 60 2.61 25.18 16.74
N ALA A 61 3.13 24.10 16.18
CA ALA A 61 2.78 23.60 14.85
C ALA A 61 1.34 23.16 14.76
N THR A 62 0.62 23.64 13.75
CA THR A 62 -0.68 23.09 13.35
C THR A 62 -0.48 21.80 12.55
N LEU A 63 -1.55 21.00 12.39
CA LEU A 63 -1.48 19.82 11.54
C LEU A 63 -1.15 20.16 10.09
N ALA A 64 -1.66 21.30 9.58
CA ALA A 64 -1.34 21.77 8.24
C ALA A 64 0.13 22.15 8.09
N ASP A 65 0.75 22.79 9.12
CA ASP A 65 2.18 23.08 9.14
C ASP A 65 3.01 21.82 9.09
N ALA A 66 2.65 20.86 9.94
CA ALA A 66 3.32 19.56 10.01
C ALA A 66 3.21 18.78 8.71
N LEU A 67 2.04 18.76 8.06
CA LEU A 67 1.83 18.10 6.77
C LEU A 67 2.59 18.78 5.63
N PHE A 68 2.67 20.10 5.62
CA PHE A 68 3.46 20.84 4.64
C PHE A 68 4.95 20.49 4.75
N HIS A 69 5.49 20.54 5.96
CA HIS A 69 6.88 20.16 6.23
C HIS A 69 7.17 18.70 5.91
N TYR A 70 6.28 17.81 6.32
CA TYR A 70 6.34 16.39 6.00
C TYR A 70 6.35 16.12 4.48
N ALA A 71 5.56 16.86 3.71
CA ALA A 71 5.54 16.73 2.27
C ALA A 71 6.91 16.99 1.65
N GLY A 72 7.60 18.06 2.09
CA GLY A 72 8.93 18.42 1.62
C GLY A 72 10.02 17.41 1.98
N LEU A 73 9.95 16.82 3.17
CA LEU A 73 10.99 15.89 3.64
C LEU A 73 10.77 14.43 3.15
N TYR A 74 9.53 13.95 3.19
CA TYR A 74 9.26 12.51 3.01
C TYR A 74 8.41 12.19 1.79
N THR A 75 7.34 12.95 1.54
CA THR A 75 6.42 12.65 0.43
C THR A 75 7.10 12.81 -0.93
N VAL A 76 7.95 13.81 -1.08
CA VAL A 76 8.68 14.12 -2.31
C VAL A 76 9.50 12.92 -2.83
N ASN A 77 10.02 12.09 -1.93
CA ASN A 77 10.87 10.95 -2.23
C ASN A 77 10.11 9.63 -2.45
N LYS A 78 8.76 9.66 -2.37
CA LYS A 78 7.94 8.45 -2.50
C LYS A 78 7.50 8.23 -3.94
N GLY A 79 7.50 6.98 -4.40
CA GLY A 79 6.94 6.62 -5.71
C GLY A 79 5.43 6.91 -5.85
N GLY A 80 4.72 7.15 -4.74
CA GLY A 80 3.30 7.52 -4.69
C GLY A 80 3.05 9.00 -4.39
N VAL A 81 4.02 9.88 -4.65
CA VAL A 81 4.00 11.30 -4.30
C VAL A 81 2.68 11.99 -4.67
N VAL A 82 2.19 11.84 -5.90
CA VAL A 82 0.96 12.50 -6.36
C VAL A 82 -0.26 12.07 -5.52
N SER A 83 -0.38 10.78 -5.23
CA SER A 83 -1.52 10.24 -4.46
C SER A 83 -1.49 10.68 -2.99
N GLU A 84 -0.31 10.85 -2.40
CA GLU A 84 -0.15 11.30 -1.02
C GLU A 84 -0.35 12.82 -0.94
N LEU A 85 0.21 13.59 -1.89
CA LEU A 85 -0.01 15.04 -1.99
C LEU A 85 -1.49 15.39 -2.14
N ASN A 86 -2.25 14.63 -2.93
CA ASN A 86 -3.69 14.88 -3.05
C ASN A 86 -4.42 14.81 -1.70
N ARG A 87 -3.98 13.95 -0.76
CA ARG A 87 -4.53 13.91 0.60
C ARG A 87 -4.04 15.08 1.44
N ILE A 88 -2.74 15.34 1.42
CA ILE A 88 -2.12 16.46 2.14
C ILE A 88 -2.78 17.77 1.72
N ASN A 89 -3.01 17.97 0.43
CA ASN A 89 -3.61 19.18 -0.11
C ASN A 89 -5.03 19.46 0.46
N HIS A 90 -5.81 18.44 0.81
CA HIS A 90 -7.11 18.66 1.47
C HIS A 90 -6.94 19.38 2.82
N TYR A 91 -5.89 19.05 3.58
CA TYR A 91 -5.59 19.76 4.84
C TYR A 91 -5.01 21.15 4.60
N LEU A 92 -4.14 21.30 3.59
CA LEU A 92 -3.54 22.59 3.25
C LEU A 92 -4.61 23.57 2.76
N GLU A 93 -5.47 23.15 1.83
CA GLU A 93 -6.58 23.95 1.30
C GLU A 93 -7.56 24.34 2.42
N ALA A 94 -7.89 23.40 3.32
CA ALA A 94 -8.77 23.65 4.45
C ALA A 94 -8.17 24.66 5.48
N ALA A 95 -6.84 24.73 5.57
CA ALA A 95 -6.12 25.72 6.39
C ALA A 95 -5.81 27.02 5.64
N GLY A 96 -6.36 27.23 4.43
CA GLY A 96 -6.13 28.41 3.61
C GLY A 96 -4.72 28.49 2.98
N ARG A 97 -4.00 27.36 2.92
CA ARG A 97 -2.68 27.28 2.29
C ARG A 97 -2.78 26.89 0.83
N VAL A 98 -1.76 27.29 0.06
CA VAL A 98 -1.66 26.90 -1.35
C VAL A 98 -1.33 25.38 -1.43
N PRO A 99 -2.09 24.61 -2.24
CA PRO A 99 -1.81 23.20 -2.43
C PRO A 99 -0.48 22.97 -3.16
N LEU A 100 0.14 21.81 -2.93
CA LEU A 100 1.42 21.41 -3.50
C LEU A 100 1.24 20.55 -4.74
N LYS A 101 2.19 20.67 -5.69
CA LYS A 101 2.30 19.83 -6.88
C LYS A 101 3.71 19.27 -6.98
N SER A 102 3.82 18.00 -7.34
CA SER A 102 5.09 17.35 -7.67
C SER A 102 5.44 17.59 -9.13
N VAL A 103 6.67 18.00 -9.38
CA VAL A 103 7.24 18.15 -10.71
C VAL A 103 8.50 17.28 -10.77
N ALA A 104 8.65 16.48 -11.83
CA ALA A 104 9.86 15.69 -12.04
C ALA A 104 11.06 16.62 -12.20
N ASN A 105 12.14 16.37 -11.48
CA ASN A 105 13.42 17.00 -11.71
C ASN A 105 14.22 16.15 -12.72
N GLY A 106 15.04 16.76 -13.55
CA GLY A 106 15.80 16.08 -14.61
C GLY A 106 16.77 14.98 -14.13
N THR A 107 16.90 14.78 -12.81
CA THR A 107 17.78 13.78 -12.17
C THR A 107 17.04 12.52 -11.70
N GLY A 108 15.77 12.33 -12.11
CA GLY A 108 14.96 11.17 -11.75
C GLY A 108 14.23 11.26 -10.41
N GLY A 109 14.33 12.41 -9.71
CA GLY A 109 13.56 12.72 -8.51
C GLY A 109 12.35 13.61 -8.79
N SER A 110 11.72 14.08 -7.71
CA SER A 110 10.62 15.05 -7.76
C SER A 110 10.94 16.24 -6.90
N THR A 111 10.47 17.40 -7.31
CA THR A 111 10.49 18.65 -6.51
C THR A 111 9.06 19.07 -6.27
N LEU A 112 8.78 19.62 -5.08
CA LEU A 112 7.47 20.17 -4.77
C LEU A 112 7.46 21.68 -5.09
N ILE A 113 6.42 22.07 -5.78
CA ILE A 113 6.12 23.48 -6.05
C ILE A 113 4.68 23.78 -5.62
N GLU A 114 4.38 25.02 -5.35
CA GLU A 114 3.03 25.48 -5.13
C GLU A 114 2.21 25.32 -6.42
N ARG A 115 1.00 24.82 -6.25
CA ARG A 115 0.08 24.63 -7.37
C ARG A 115 -0.54 25.98 -7.73
N SER A 116 -0.29 26.47 -8.94
CA SER A 116 -1.00 27.64 -9.44
C SER A 116 -2.51 27.40 -9.40
N LEU A 117 -3.24 28.30 -8.75
CA LEU A 117 -4.70 28.32 -8.73
C LEU A 117 -5.19 28.82 -10.09
N ARG A 118 -5.16 27.97 -11.11
CA ARG A 118 -5.86 28.25 -12.37
C ARG A 118 -7.34 27.99 -12.16
N GLU A 119 -8.18 28.84 -12.74
CA GLU A 119 -9.60 28.54 -12.85
C GLU A 119 -9.78 27.20 -13.57
N LEU A 120 -10.38 26.24 -12.86
CA LEU A 120 -10.68 24.94 -13.44
C LEU A 120 -11.82 25.11 -14.44
N PRO A 121 -11.83 24.38 -15.58
CA PRO A 121 -12.99 24.34 -16.45
C PRO A 121 -14.26 24.01 -15.67
N SER A 122 -15.39 24.60 -16.05
CA SER A 122 -16.67 24.51 -15.33
C SER A 122 -17.14 23.07 -15.06
N ALA A 123 -16.80 22.13 -15.95
CA ALA A 123 -17.10 20.70 -15.77
C ALA A 123 -16.32 20.11 -14.58
N PHE A 124 -15.04 20.49 -14.41
CA PHE A 124 -14.23 20.06 -13.28
C PHE A 124 -14.66 20.73 -11.97
N GLN A 125 -15.05 22.00 -12.02
CA GLN A 125 -15.58 22.71 -10.85
C GLN A 125 -16.83 22.00 -10.32
N ARG A 126 -17.83 21.71 -11.19
CA ARG A 126 -19.03 20.96 -10.84
C ARG A 126 -18.71 19.56 -10.29
N HIS A 127 -17.77 18.85 -10.90
CA HIS A 127 -17.37 17.53 -10.42
C HIS A 127 -16.76 17.60 -9.02
N ASN A 128 -15.91 18.59 -8.76
CA ASN A 128 -15.29 18.79 -7.45
C ASN A 128 -16.33 19.20 -6.40
N GLU A 129 -17.31 20.02 -6.77
CA GLU A 129 -18.40 20.44 -5.91
C GLU A 129 -19.29 19.26 -5.51
N VAL A 130 -19.72 18.44 -6.46
CA VAL A 130 -20.46 17.18 -6.19
C VAL A 130 -19.67 16.26 -5.27
N ARG A 131 -18.37 16.11 -5.50
CA ARG A 131 -17.51 15.31 -4.60
C ARG A 131 -17.38 15.92 -3.21
N ARG A 132 -17.33 17.23 -3.10
CA ARG A 132 -17.23 17.95 -1.82
C ARG A 132 -18.52 17.78 -1.02
N THR A 133 -19.67 17.98 -1.66
CA THR A 133 -20.98 17.76 -1.04
C THR A 133 -21.15 16.30 -0.60
N ALA A 134 -20.77 15.34 -1.43
CA ALA A 134 -20.83 13.91 -1.09
C ALA A 134 -19.88 13.48 0.05
N ARG A 135 -18.97 14.37 0.51
CA ARG A 135 -17.99 14.13 1.56
C ARG A 135 -17.89 15.27 2.55
N GLU A 136 -19.01 15.91 2.79
CA GLU A 136 -19.09 17.13 3.58
C GLU A 136 -18.56 16.94 4.99
N GLN A 137 -18.94 15.83 5.67
CA GLN A 137 -18.50 15.55 7.04
C GLN A 137 -16.99 15.32 7.09
N THR A 138 -16.44 14.56 6.13
CA THR A 138 -14.99 14.33 6.03
C THR A 138 -14.23 15.64 5.83
N TYR A 139 -14.68 16.51 4.91
CA TYR A 139 -14.00 17.78 4.65
C TYR A 139 -14.11 18.76 5.81
N ALA A 140 -15.26 18.81 6.50
CA ALA A 140 -15.43 19.61 7.72
C ALA A 140 -14.46 19.15 8.81
N ARG A 141 -14.33 17.83 9.01
CA ARG A 141 -13.39 17.26 9.98
C ARG A 141 -11.94 17.51 9.62
N ILE A 142 -11.58 17.40 8.34
CA ILE A 142 -10.24 17.75 7.85
C ILE A 142 -9.93 19.22 8.14
N GLY A 143 -10.87 20.12 7.92
CA GLY A 143 -10.72 21.56 8.21
C GLY A 143 -10.49 21.82 9.69
N GLU A 144 -11.27 21.18 10.56
CA GLU A 144 -11.08 21.28 12.02
C GLU A 144 -9.68 20.78 12.42
N LEU A 145 -9.27 19.62 11.92
CA LEU A 145 -7.97 19.04 12.25
C LEU A 145 -6.80 19.84 11.70
N ALA A 146 -6.91 20.36 10.48
CA ALA A 146 -5.85 21.11 9.82
C ALA A 146 -5.40 22.34 10.63
N SER A 147 -6.35 23.00 11.29
CA SER A 147 -6.13 24.19 12.09
C SER A 147 -5.72 23.91 13.54
N LYS A 148 -5.90 22.67 14.01
CA LYS A 148 -5.52 22.27 15.38
C LYS A 148 -4.00 22.18 15.52
N ARG A 149 -3.49 22.62 16.67
CA ARG A 149 -2.10 22.36 17.08
C ARG A 149 -1.92 20.85 17.29
N CYS A 150 -0.80 20.31 16.87
CA CYS A 150 -0.55 18.87 16.94
C CYS A 150 -0.64 18.30 18.36
N SER A 151 -0.25 19.08 19.37
CA SER A 151 -0.32 18.68 20.79
C SER A 151 -1.73 18.43 21.32
N VAL A 152 -2.76 19.03 20.73
CA VAL A 152 -4.16 18.88 21.18
C VAL A 152 -4.95 17.89 20.34
N ILE A 153 -4.35 17.33 19.30
CA ILE A 153 -4.99 16.28 18.50
C ILE A 153 -4.97 14.97 19.27
N SER A 154 -6.15 14.49 19.59
CA SER A 154 -6.34 13.26 20.38
C SER A 154 -6.68 12.05 19.51
N THR A 155 -6.57 10.85 20.09
CA THR A 155 -7.06 9.62 19.45
C THR A 155 -8.58 9.68 19.18
N ALA A 156 -9.33 10.44 19.98
CA ALA A 156 -10.76 10.65 19.77
C ALA A 156 -11.02 11.46 18.48
N ASP A 157 -10.19 12.46 18.19
CA ASP A 157 -10.30 13.25 16.94
C ASP A 157 -10.07 12.38 15.71
N ILE A 158 -9.07 11.51 15.76
CA ILE A 158 -8.80 10.58 14.63
C ILE A 158 -9.92 9.54 14.49
N ARG A 159 -10.50 9.05 15.59
CA ARG A 159 -11.68 8.16 15.54
C ARG A 159 -12.90 8.86 14.93
N ARG A 160 -13.12 10.15 15.23
CA ARG A 160 -14.18 10.95 14.60
C ARG A 160 -13.93 11.10 13.10
N LEU A 161 -12.69 11.41 12.68
CA LEU A 161 -12.35 11.45 11.25
C LEU A 161 -12.68 10.12 10.56
N VAL A 162 -12.32 8.98 11.15
CA VAL A 162 -12.64 7.65 10.62
C VAL A 162 -14.16 7.42 10.54
N SER A 163 -14.92 7.87 11.54
CA SER A 163 -16.38 7.78 11.57
C SER A 163 -17.01 8.62 10.45
N ASP A 164 -16.59 9.88 10.31
CA ASP A 164 -17.10 10.80 9.30
C ASP A 164 -16.79 10.30 7.88
N MET A 165 -15.57 9.77 7.66
CA MET A 165 -15.20 9.13 6.39
C MET A 165 -16.08 7.92 6.06
N LYS A 166 -16.49 7.12 7.06
CA LYS A 166 -17.41 6.00 6.87
C LYS A 166 -18.82 6.46 6.56
N GLN A 167 -19.30 7.49 7.24
CA GLN A 167 -20.63 8.07 7.00
C GLN A 167 -20.74 8.66 5.59
N ASP A 168 -19.68 9.27 5.08
CA ASP A 168 -19.56 9.75 3.70
C ASP A 168 -19.34 8.61 2.67
N GLY A 169 -19.40 7.34 3.09
CA GLY A 169 -19.31 6.18 2.21
C GLY A 169 -17.90 5.92 1.64
N LEU A 170 -16.83 6.43 2.26
CA LEU A 170 -15.48 6.14 1.80
C LEU A 170 -15.09 4.69 2.11
N SER A 171 -14.37 4.06 1.16
CA SER A 171 -13.91 2.68 1.33
C SER A 171 -12.90 2.55 2.46
N ASP A 172 -12.87 1.38 3.12
CA ASP A 172 -11.88 1.06 4.15
C ASP A 172 -10.44 1.27 3.68
N SER A 173 -10.14 0.96 2.41
CA SER A 173 -8.83 1.21 1.80
C SER A 173 -8.47 2.70 1.77
N THR A 174 -9.44 3.59 1.54
CA THR A 174 -9.23 5.04 1.56
C THR A 174 -8.97 5.52 2.98
N ILE A 175 -9.78 5.06 3.93
CA ILE A 175 -9.64 5.38 5.35
C ILE A 175 -8.29 4.91 5.90
N GLN A 176 -7.88 3.67 5.58
CA GLN A 176 -6.58 3.13 5.96
C GLN A 176 -5.42 4.00 5.48
N LYS A 177 -5.48 4.48 4.24
CA LYS A 177 -4.43 5.34 3.67
C LYS A 177 -4.38 6.72 4.32
N GLU A 178 -5.53 7.26 4.69
CA GLU A 178 -5.63 8.54 5.41
C GLU A 178 -5.00 8.42 6.80
N VAL A 179 -5.43 7.43 7.58
CA VAL A 179 -4.88 7.19 8.93
C VAL A 179 -3.40 6.80 8.86
N ALA A 180 -2.97 6.06 7.82
CA ALA A 180 -1.56 5.71 7.63
C ALA A 180 -0.68 6.94 7.35
N LEU A 181 -1.17 7.91 6.58
CA LEU A 181 -0.49 9.19 6.37
C LEU A 181 -0.27 9.92 7.69
N LEU A 182 -1.34 10.14 8.47
CA LEU A 182 -1.26 10.83 9.76
C LEU A 182 -0.39 10.07 10.76
N LYS A 183 -0.51 8.75 10.81
CA LYS A 183 0.31 7.89 11.67
C LYS A 183 1.79 8.00 11.33
N HIS A 184 2.14 8.01 10.05
CA HIS A 184 3.53 8.15 9.63
C HIS A 184 4.06 9.54 9.93
N LEU A 185 3.30 10.61 9.65
CA LEU A 185 3.64 11.97 10.02
C LEU A 185 4.01 12.07 11.51
N PHE A 186 3.11 11.63 12.40
CA PHE A 186 3.32 11.73 13.84
C PHE A 186 4.45 10.84 14.35
N ASN A 187 4.73 9.71 13.70
CA ASN A 187 5.90 8.91 14.02
C ASN A 187 7.21 9.65 13.66
N MET A 188 7.26 10.31 12.50
CA MET A 188 8.41 11.12 12.10
C MET A 188 8.60 12.30 13.04
N ALA A 189 7.51 12.97 13.41
CA ALA A 189 7.53 14.09 14.36
C ALA A 189 8.07 13.66 15.74
N ALA A 190 7.62 12.55 16.27
CA ALA A 190 8.10 12.02 17.54
C ALA A 190 9.56 11.53 17.49
N GLY A 191 9.97 10.94 16.35
CA GLY A 191 11.31 10.35 16.20
C GLY A 191 12.37 11.32 15.70
N GLU A 192 12.10 12.01 14.58
CA GLU A 192 13.11 12.77 13.84
C GLU A 192 13.01 14.29 14.08
N TRP A 193 11.79 14.83 14.36
CA TRP A 193 11.60 16.29 14.57
C TRP A 193 11.80 16.73 16.02
N ASN A 194 12.33 15.86 16.84
CA ASN A 194 12.62 16.13 18.25
C ASN A 194 11.38 16.59 19.08
N TRP A 195 10.19 16.12 18.73
CA TRP A 195 8.97 16.35 19.51
C TRP A 195 8.92 15.42 20.73
N LYS A 196 9.77 15.72 21.73
CA LYS A 196 9.92 14.89 22.93
C LYS A 196 8.61 14.80 23.72
N GLY A 197 8.27 13.57 24.15
CA GLY A 197 7.05 13.33 24.94
C GLY A 197 5.75 13.42 24.15
N PHE A 198 5.83 13.55 22.81
CA PHE A 198 4.67 13.56 21.94
C PHE A 198 4.20 12.13 21.62
N ASP A 199 2.96 11.80 22.01
CA ASP A 199 2.34 10.53 21.69
C ASP A 199 1.57 10.61 20.37
N ASN A 200 1.78 9.62 19.51
CA ASN A 200 1.08 9.54 18.23
C ASN A 200 -0.41 9.22 18.43
N PRO A 201 -1.34 10.16 18.11
CA PRO A 201 -2.77 9.98 18.31
C PRO A 201 -3.40 8.88 17.43
N CYS A 202 -2.69 8.41 16.39
CA CYS A 202 -3.13 7.31 15.54
C CYS A 202 -2.74 5.93 16.10
N LYS A 203 -2.06 5.87 17.26
CA LYS A 203 -1.65 4.62 17.88
C LYS A 203 -2.87 3.85 18.39
N GLY A 204 -2.93 2.55 18.10
CA GLY A 204 -4.01 1.67 18.58
C GLY A 204 -5.36 1.83 17.88
N ILE A 205 -5.46 2.62 16.81
CA ILE A 205 -6.69 2.71 16.02
C ILE A 205 -6.86 1.44 15.19
N LYS A 206 -7.94 0.72 15.43
CA LYS A 206 -8.32 -0.46 14.64
C LYS A 206 -9.15 0.00 13.44
N LEU A 207 -8.71 -0.35 12.24
CA LEU A 207 -9.39 -0.07 10.98
C LEU A 207 -9.98 -1.35 10.40
N GLY A 208 -11.05 -1.21 9.61
CA GLY A 208 -11.61 -2.31 8.83
C GLY A 208 -10.55 -2.91 7.89
N LYS A 209 -10.68 -4.19 7.57
CA LYS A 209 -9.85 -4.81 6.54
C LYS A 209 -10.40 -4.45 5.18
N SER A 210 -9.54 -3.96 4.28
CA SER A 210 -9.91 -3.79 2.88
C SER A 210 -10.15 -5.15 2.26
N GLU A 211 -11.33 -5.35 1.70
CA GLU A 211 -11.63 -6.55 0.93
C GLU A 211 -10.81 -6.57 -0.36
N MET A 212 -10.27 -7.73 -0.68
CA MET A 212 -9.61 -7.92 -1.95
C MET A 212 -10.66 -8.03 -3.06
N ARG A 213 -10.45 -7.23 -4.11
CA ARG A 213 -11.31 -7.27 -5.28
C ARG A 213 -10.95 -8.47 -6.16
N PHE A 214 -11.88 -9.40 -6.29
CA PHE A 214 -11.81 -10.47 -7.28
C PHE A 214 -12.77 -10.19 -8.42
N VAL A 215 -12.30 -10.44 -9.62
CA VAL A 215 -13.11 -10.26 -10.83
C VAL A 215 -13.06 -11.57 -11.62
N PHE A 216 -14.23 -12.12 -11.91
CA PHE A 216 -14.40 -13.24 -12.79
C PHE A 216 -15.20 -12.77 -14.00
N ILE A 217 -14.87 -13.30 -15.16
CA ILE A 217 -15.63 -13.07 -16.39
C ILE A 217 -15.99 -14.43 -17.00
N SER A 218 -17.25 -14.56 -17.45
CA SER A 218 -17.70 -15.78 -18.12
C SER A 218 -17.08 -15.92 -19.51
N THR A 219 -17.24 -17.09 -20.11
CA THR A 219 -16.77 -17.34 -21.48
C THR A 219 -17.45 -16.38 -22.47
N GLU A 220 -18.74 -16.08 -22.28
CA GLU A 220 -19.52 -15.16 -23.09
C GLU A 220 -19.02 -13.71 -22.92
N GLN A 221 -18.76 -13.30 -21.69
CA GLN A 221 -18.17 -11.99 -21.37
C GLN A 221 -16.77 -11.87 -21.98
N ARG A 222 -15.97 -12.93 -21.96
CA ARG A 222 -14.67 -12.96 -22.61
C ARG A 222 -14.80 -12.79 -24.13
N LYS A 223 -15.73 -13.50 -24.77
CA LYS A 223 -16.02 -13.34 -26.21
C LYS A 223 -16.46 -11.91 -26.54
N ALA A 224 -17.35 -11.31 -25.72
CA ALA A 224 -17.80 -9.94 -25.89
C ALA A 224 -16.62 -8.94 -25.76
N LEU A 225 -15.72 -9.15 -24.79
CA LEU A 225 -14.52 -8.35 -24.62
C LEU A 225 -13.61 -8.39 -25.86
N TRP A 226 -13.36 -9.59 -26.39
CA TRP A 226 -12.55 -9.75 -27.60
C TRP A 226 -13.21 -9.11 -28.84
N LYS A 227 -14.51 -9.24 -28.99
CA LYS A 227 -15.29 -8.57 -30.06
C LYS A 227 -15.17 -7.04 -29.95
N ALA A 228 -15.28 -6.49 -28.74
CA ALA A 228 -15.15 -5.06 -28.50
C ALA A 228 -13.73 -4.55 -28.78
N LEU A 229 -12.69 -5.34 -28.43
CA LEU A 229 -11.29 -5.03 -28.68
C LEU A 229 -10.95 -5.07 -30.19
N ALA A 230 -11.51 -6.01 -30.94
CA ALA A 230 -11.31 -6.10 -32.39
C ALA A 230 -11.83 -4.87 -33.14
N GLY A 231 -12.74 -4.12 -32.56
CA GLY A 231 -13.26 -2.85 -33.10
C GLY A 231 -12.49 -1.62 -32.63
N CYS A 232 -11.27 -1.75 -32.11
CA CYS A 232 -10.42 -0.64 -31.73
C CYS A 232 -9.43 -0.32 -32.85
N ASP A 233 -9.39 0.94 -33.29
CA ASP A 233 -8.52 1.39 -34.40
C ASP A 233 -7.04 1.42 -34.04
N ASN A 234 -6.70 1.51 -32.74
CA ASN A 234 -5.30 1.58 -32.31
C ASN A 234 -4.64 0.21 -32.35
N PRO A 235 -3.59 0.01 -33.20
CA PRO A 235 -2.97 -1.29 -33.43
C PRO A 235 -2.25 -1.86 -32.21
N TYR A 236 -1.87 -1.02 -31.23
CA TYR A 236 -1.20 -1.44 -30.00
C TYR A 236 -2.16 -1.83 -28.87
N PHE A 237 -3.44 -1.47 -28.98
CA PHE A 237 -4.35 -1.61 -27.84
C PHE A 237 -4.79 -3.06 -27.59
N TRP A 238 -5.14 -3.78 -28.66
CA TRP A 238 -5.45 -5.21 -28.57
C TRP A 238 -4.23 -6.03 -28.07
N PRO A 239 -3.01 -5.85 -28.63
CA PRO A 239 -1.79 -6.50 -28.10
C PRO A 239 -1.52 -6.17 -26.64
N LEU A 240 -1.71 -4.92 -26.20
CA LEU A 240 -1.54 -4.51 -24.81
C LEU A 240 -2.42 -5.32 -23.86
N VAL A 241 -3.70 -5.50 -24.20
CA VAL A 241 -4.65 -6.30 -23.40
C VAL A 241 -4.25 -7.77 -23.42
N GLU A 242 -3.90 -8.33 -24.57
CA GLU A 242 -3.48 -9.73 -24.69
C GLU A 242 -2.21 -10.00 -23.87
N ILE A 243 -1.17 -9.18 -24.02
CA ILE A 243 0.08 -9.32 -23.26
C ILE A 243 -0.16 -9.14 -21.77
N SER A 244 -1.07 -8.24 -21.36
CA SER A 244 -1.47 -8.12 -19.95
C SER A 244 -2.04 -9.43 -19.39
N LEU A 245 -2.86 -10.13 -20.17
CA LEU A 245 -3.45 -11.43 -19.80
C LEU A 245 -2.43 -12.58 -19.85
N GLN A 246 -1.41 -12.48 -20.69
CA GLN A 246 -0.38 -13.52 -20.83
C GLN A 246 0.78 -13.38 -19.86
N THR A 247 1.03 -12.18 -19.30
CA THR A 247 2.20 -11.88 -18.45
C THR A 247 1.86 -11.45 -17.05
N THR A 248 0.60 -11.15 -16.75
CA THR A 248 0.15 -10.56 -15.48
C THR A 248 0.82 -9.22 -15.12
N LEU A 249 1.54 -8.58 -16.03
CA LEU A 249 2.26 -7.33 -15.77
C LEU A 249 1.30 -6.19 -15.39
N ARG A 250 1.79 -5.27 -14.56
CA ARG A 250 1.04 -4.04 -14.25
C ARG A 250 1.04 -3.11 -15.46
N ARG A 251 -0.05 -2.34 -15.65
CA ARG A 251 -0.15 -1.36 -16.76
C ARG A 251 1.09 -0.48 -16.89
N ALA A 252 1.57 0.07 -15.77
CA ALA A 252 2.76 0.92 -15.80
C ALA A 252 4.02 0.18 -16.31
N SER A 253 4.18 -1.10 -15.99
CA SER A 253 5.30 -1.91 -16.51
C SER A 253 5.12 -2.24 -17.99
N LEU A 254 3.89 -2.46 -18.44
CA LEU A 254 3.60 -2.66 -19.87
C LEU A 254 3.91 -1.41 -20.68
N LEU A 255 3.45 -0.24 -20.22
CA LEU A 255 3.68 1.04 -20.91
C LEU A 255 5.15 1.52 -20.88
N ALA A 256 5.91 1.05 -19.88
CA ALA A 256 7.34 1.33 -19.78
C ALA A 256 8.23 0.28 -20.49
N MET A 257 7.62 -0.77 -21.07
CA MET A 257 8.35 -1.87 -21.70
C MET A 257 9.01 -1.40 -23.01
N ARG A 258 10.27 -1.78 -23.19
CA ARG A 258 11.05 -1.48 -24.39
C ARG A 258 11.40 -2.77 -25.12
N TRP A 259 11.63 -2.69 -26.43
CA TRP A 259 11.98 -3.83 -27.26
C TRP A 259 13.32 -4.47 -26.88
N ASP A 260 14.28 -3.69 -26.38
CA ASP A 260 15.57 -4.20 -25.88
C ASP A 260 15.46 -5.06 -24.61
N GLN A 261 14.29 -5.04 -23.97
CA GLN A 261 13.96 -5.84 -22.79
C GLN A 261 13.24 -7.15 -23.12
N VAL A 262 12.90 -7.37 -24.40
CA VAL A 262 12.10 -8.51 -24.87
C VAL A 262 12.98 -9.50 -25.63
N ASP A 263 13.29 -10.61 -25.00
CA ASP A 263 13.95 -11.75 -25.63
C ASP A 263 12.88 -12.76 -26.08
N LEU A 264 12.58 -12.74 -27.39
CA LEU A 264 11.56 -13.61 -27.97
C LEU A 264 12.02 -15.06 -28.12
N ASP A 265 13.32 -15.30 -28.33
CA ASP A 265 13.88 -16.63 -28.50
C ASP A 265 14.07 -17.31 -27.14
N GLY A 266 14.60 -16.61 -26.15
CA GLY A 266 14.64 -17.03 -24.76
C GLY A 266 13.27 -17.02 -24.06
N ARG A 267 12.25 -16.42 -24.70
CA ARG A 267 10.88 -16.30 -24.16
C ARG A 267 10.83 -15.62 -22.80
N ILE A 268 11.54 -14.51 -22.68
CA ILE A 268 11.63 -13.75 -21.43
C ILE A 268 11.45 -12.26 -21.74
N VAL A 269 10.75 -11.56 -20.86
CA VAL A 269 10.77 -10.09 -20.82
C VAL A 269 11.29 -9.62 -19.46
N THR A 270 12.23 -8.70 -19.47
CA THR A 270 12.84 -8.14 -18.28
C THR A 270 12.29 -6.74 -18.03
N VAL A 271 11.53 -6.55 -16.96
CA VAL A 271 10.89 -5.28 -16.66
C VAL A 271 11.35 -4.72 -15.31
N PRO A 272 11.43 -3.38 -15.16
CA PRO A 272 11.74 -2.77 -13.89
C PRO A 272 10.61 -3.01 -12.87
N SER A 273 10.99 -3.29 -11.64
CA SER A 273 10.10 -3.42 -10.49
C SER A 273 10.63 -2.63 -9.30
N LYS A 274 9.80 -2.47 -8.24
CA LYS A 274 10.23 -1.80 -6.99
C LYS A 274 11.44 -2.46 -6.31
N SER A 275 11.78 -3.69 -6.69
CA SER A 275 12.87 -4.47 -6.10
C SER A 275 14.04 -4.75 -7.05
N GLY A 276 14.14 -4.01 -8.14
CA GLY A 276 15.10 -4.24 -9.22
C GLY A 276 14.40 -4.75 -10.48
N GLN A 277 15.13 -5.40 -11.35
CA GLN A 277 14.59 -6.01 -12.56
C GLN A 277 13.97 -7.37 -12.28
N VAL A 278 12.88 -7.69 -12.96
CA VAL A 278 12.19 -8.99 -12.87
C VAL A 278 12.05 -9.58 -14.26
N ALA A 279 12.55 -10.80 -14.43
CA ALA A 279 12.40 -11.58 -15.64
C ALA A 279 11.08 -12.37 -15.60
N ILE A 280 10.19 -12.10 -16.54
CA ILE A 280 8.88 -12.75 -16.68
C ILE A 280 8.91 -13.67 -17.90
N PRO A 281 8.57 -14.97 -17.75
CA PRO A 281 8.49 -15.90 -18.87
C PRO A 281 7.30 -15.58 -19.78
N LEU A 282 7.50 -15.74 -21.07
CA LEU A 282 6.50 -15.50 -22.11
C LEU A 282 5.85 -16.83 -22.56
N THR A 283 4.52 -16.83 -22.64
CA THR A 283 3.80 -17.92 -23.29
C THR A 283 4.06 -17.91 -24.79
N VAL A 284 3.87 -19.04 -25.48
CA VAL A 284 3.96 -19.10 -26.95
C VAL A 284 3.05 -18.05 -27.60
N ARG A 285 1.85 -17.89 -27.07
CA ARG A 285 0.88 -16.87 -27.54
C ARG A 285 1.42 -15.45 -27.39
N ALA A 286 2.05 -15.13 -26.26
CA ALA A 286 2.67 -13.81 -26.06
C ALA A 286 3.77 -13.55 -27.10
N VAL A 287 4.63 -14.54 -27.37
CA VAL A 287 5.67 -14.43 -28.40
C VAL A 287 5.06 -14.19 -29.78
N THR A 288 3.99 -14.92 -30.14
CA THR A 288 3.28 -14.71 -31.40
C THR A 288 2.73 -13.30 -31.52
N VAL A 289 2.14 -12.77 -30.45
CA VAL A 289 1.63 -11.40 -30.43
C VAL A 289 2.76 -10.40 -30.62
N PHE A 290 3.86 -10.51 -29.87
CA PHE A 290 5.00 -9.60 -30.02
C PHE A 290 5.59 -9.63 -31.44
N ARG A 291 5.69 -10.79 -32.08
CA ARG A 291 6.20 -10.89 -33.45
C ARG A 291 5.32 -10.23 -34.52
N GLN A 292 4.02 -10.08 -34.22
CA GLN A 292 3.04 -9.48 -35.13
C GLN A 292 2.83 -7.99 -34.88
N MET A 293 3.40 -7.45 -33.78
CA MET A 293 3.24 -6.04 -33.44
C MET A 293 4.06 -5.12 -34.34
N PRO A 294 3.51 -3.96 -34.73
CA PRO A 294 4.31 -2.94 -35.38
C PRO A 294 5.39 -2.43 -34.42
N GLN A 295 6.58 -2.18 -34.93
CA GLN A 295 7.64 -1.51 -34.18
C GLN A 295 7.56 -0.01 -34.42
N ASP A 296 7.80 0.75 -33.35
CA ASP A 296 7.80 2.21 -33.33
C ASP A 296 9.21 2.72 -33.04
N ASP A 297 9.60 3.84 -33.68
CA ASP A 297 10.94 4.43 -33.57
C ASP A 297 11.29 4.88 -32.13
N SER A 298 10.30 5.04 -31.26
CA SER A 298 10.52 5.38 -29.84
C SER A 298 11.21 4.28 -29.05
N GLY A 299 11.27 3.06 -29.60
CA GLY A 299 11.79 1.86 -28.95
C GLY A 299 10.88 1.30 -27.84
N TYR A 300 9.73 1.91 -27.58
CA TYR A 300 8.71 1.34 -26.68
C TYR A 300 7.92 0.24 -27.37
N VAL A 301 7.58 -0.82 -26.65
CA VAL A 301 6.70 -1.87 -27.16
C VAL A 301 5.26 -1.35 -27.32
N PHE A 302 4.82 -0.52 -26.38
CA PHE A 302 3.51 0.10 -26.39
C PHE A 302 3.64 1.63 -26.31
N PRO A 303 3.72 2.34 -27.46
CA PRO A 303 3.83 3.80 -27.49
C PRO A 303 2.47 4.46 -27.16
N LEU A 304 1.92 4.15 -25.98
CA LEU A 304 0.63 4.61 -25.50
C LEU A 304 0.76 5.39 -24.19
N SER A 305 0.02 6.48 -24.07
CA SER A 305 -0.09 7.17 -22.80
C SER A 305 -1.04 6.45 -21.83
N ALA A 306 -0.81 6.58 -20.53
CA ALA A 306 -1.69 6.00 -19.50
C ALA A 306 -3.14 6.49 -19.63
N ASN A 307 -3.34 7.78 -19.95
CA ASN A 307 -4.66 8.36 -20.18
C ASN A 307 -5.32 7.82 -21.44
N GLY A 308 -4.56 7.65 -22.54
CA GLY A 308 -5.06 7.05 -23.77
C GLY A 308 -5.55 5.62 -23.55
N VAL A 309 -4.80 4.83 -22.76
CA VAL A 309 -5.23 3.48 -22.37
C VAL A 309 -6.50 3.51 -21.53
N ASP A 310 -6.64 4.44 -20.57
CA ASP A 310 -7.85 4.56 -19.75
C ASP A 310 -9.08 4.90 -20.62
N MET A 311 -8.94 5.85 -21.53
CA MET A 311 -10.04 6.24 -22.44
C MET A 311 -10.43 5.10 -23.40
N ALA A 312 -9.46 4.44 -24.02
CA ALA A 312 -9.73 3.29 -24.89
C ALA A 312 -10.38 2.13 -24.13
N TRP A 313 -9.90 1.85 -22.91
CA TRP A 313 -10.46 0.82 -22.05
C TRP A 313 -11.89 1.11 -21.65
N ASP A 314 -12.21 2.37 -21.34
CA ASP A 314 -13.57 2.80 -21.00
C ASP A 314 -14.55 2.54 -22.17
N GLY A 315 -14.15 2.81 -23.39
CA GLY A 315 -14.94 2.48 -24.57
C GLY A 315 -15.14 0.97 -24.73
N VAL A 316 -14.07 0.18 -24.60
CA VAL A 316 -14.12 -1.29 -24.75
C VAL A 316 -14.98 -1.96 -23.67
N ARG A 317 -14.78 -1.63 -22.41
CA ARG A 317 -15.53 -2.26 -21.30
C ARG A 317 -17.02 -1.97 -21.35
N VAL A 318 -17.42 -0.76 -21.81
CA VAL A 318 -18.84 -0.41 -22.00
C VAL A 318 -19.43 -1.17 -23.18
N LYS A 319 -18.74 -1.21 -24.34
CA LYS A 319 -19.16 -2.00 -25.52
C LYS A 319 -19.28 -3.50 -25.21
N ALA A 320 -18.43 -4.01 -24.32
CA ALA A 320 -18.44 -5.41 -23.87
C ALA A 320 -19.51 -5.70 -22.79
N GLY A 321 -20.32 -4.71 -22.38
CA GLY A 321 -21.32 -4.87 -21.32
C GLY A 321 -20.75 -5.02 -19.91
N MET A 322 -19.50 -4.62 -19.70
CA MET A 322 -18.78 -4.75 -18.41
C MET A 322 -18.30 -3.40 -17.87
N PRO A 323 -19.16 -2.42 -17.61
CA PRO A 323 -18.77 -1.05 -17.26
C PRO A 323 -17.97 -0.93 -15.96
N LYS A 324 -18.00 -1.96 -15.11
CA LYS A 324 -17.23 -2.00 -13.84
C LYS A 324 -15.85 -2.65 -13.97
N LEU A 325 -15.53 -3.25 -15.12
CA LEU A 325 -14.25 -3.92 -15.36
C LEU A 325 -13.14 -2.86 -15.52
N GLN A 326 -12.13 -2.91 -14.69
CA GLN A 326 -10.98 -2.00 -14.75
C GLN A 326 -9.81 -2.65 -15.47
N PHE A 327 -8.95 -1.88 -16.14
CA PHE A 327 -7.77 -2.43 -16.82
C PHE A 327 -6.87 -3.23 -15.86
N ARG A 328 -6.72 -2.80 -14.62
CA ARG A 328 -5.96 -3.54 -13.59
C ARG A 328 -6.54 -4.92 -13.27
N ASP A 329 -7.84 -5.14 -13.52
CA ASP A 329 -8.50 -6.41 -13.27
C ASP A 329 -8.03 -7.50 -14.24
N LEU A 330 -7.45 -7.13 -15.40
CA LEU A 330 -6.82 -8.06 -16.34
C LEU A 330 -5.70 -8.88 -15.67
N ARG A 331 -4.93 -8.24 -14.79
CA ARG A 331 -3.90 -8.94 -14.02
C ARG A 331 -4.50 -9.97 -13.06
N HIS A 332 -5.63 -9.65 -12.43
CA HIS A 332 -6.34 -10.59 -11.55
C HIS A 332 -6.91 -11.76 -12.37
N LEU A 333 -7.51 -11.47 -13.52
CA LEU A 333 -8.01 -12.50 -14.45
C LEU A 333 -6.89 -13.42 -14.92
N ALA A 334 -5.76 -12.85 -15.33
CA ALA A 334 -4.59 -13.62 -15.76
C ALA A 334 -4.05 -14.52 -14.63
N ALA A 335 -3.92 -14.00 -13.41
CA ALA A 335 -3.45 -14.78 -12.27
C ALA A 335 -4.40 -15.94 -11.94
N THR A 336 -5.70 -15.69 -12.01
CA THR A 336 -6.71 -16.74 -11.82
C THR A 336 -6.67 -17.78 -12.96
N ASP A 337 -6.49 -17.35 -14.22
CA ASP A 337 -6.37 -18.25 -15.36
C ASP A 337 -5.11 -19.15 -15.25
N PHE A 338 -3.98 -18.61 -14.76
CA PHE A 338 -2.78 -19.41 -14.48
C PHE A 338 -3.01 -20.39 -13.32
N ALA A 339 -3.67 -19.97 -12.24
CA ALA A 339 -4.02 -20.86 -11.13
C ALA A 339 -4.91 -22.03 -11.62
N ARG A 340 -5.92 -21.75 -12.47
CA ARG A 340 -6.79 -22.75 -13.11
C ARG A 340 -6.04 -23.74 -14.00
N ARG A 341 -4.93 -23.31 -14.58
CA ARG A 341 -4.04 -24.19 -15.37
C ARG A 341 -3.12 -25.04 -14.50
N GLY A 342 -3.25 -24.98 -13.16
CA GLY A 342 -2.48 -25.79 -12.22
C GLY A 342 -1.18 -25.14 -11.75
N PHE A 343 -0.98 -23.84 -11.96
CA PHE A 343 0.17 -23.14 -11.40
C PHE A 343 0.06 -23.10 -9.87
N ASN A 344 1.10 -23.57 -9.20
CA ASN A 344 1.21 -23.44 -7.76
C ASN A 344 1.62 -22.01 -7.34
N SER A 345 1.55 -21.71 -6.03
CA SER A 345 1.85 -20.39 -5.49
C SER A 345 3.26 -19.89 -5.81
N HIS A 346 4.25 -20.77 -5.87
CA HIS A 346 5.63 -20.40 -6.21
C HIS A 346 5.75 -20.01 -7.69
N GLN A 347 5.10 -20.73 -8.59
CA GLN A 347 5.07 -20.41 -10.02
C GLN A 347 4.29 -19.12 -10.26
N LEU A 348 3.13 -18.94 -9.63
CA LEU A 348 2.36 -17.70 -9.69
C LEU A 348 3.12 -16.51 -9.13
N LYS A 349 3.80 -16.65 -8.01
CA LYS A 349 4.69 -15.62 -7.46
C LYS A 349 5.68 -15.12 -8.50
N ARG A 350 6.30 -16.04 -9.26
CA ARG A 350 7.29 -15.70 -10.30
C ARG A 350 6.66 -14.92 -11.46
N VAL A 351 5.51 -15.39 -11.99
CA VAL A 351 4.79 -14.72 -13.08
C VAL A 351 4.24 -13.36 -12.64
N LEU A 352 3.75 -13.25 -11.39
CA LEU A 352 3.26 -12.01 -10.82
C LEU A 352 4.37 -11.02 -10.46
N GLY A 353 5.62 -11.46 -10.39
CA GLY A 353 6.74 -10.64 -9.90
C GLY A 353 6.56 -10.21 -8.43
N HIS A 354 6.05 -11.10 -7.58
CA HIS A 354 5.86 -10.85 -6.15
C HIS A 354 7.07 -11.28 -5.33
N LYS A 355 7.32 -10.58 -4.20
CA LYS A 355 8.39 -10.97 -3.27
C LYS A 355 8.03 -12.17 -2.39
N SER A 356 6.74 -12.36 -2.08
CA SER A 356 6.21 -13.45 -1.26
C SER A 356 5.10 -14.21 -1.97
N THR A 357 4.84 -15.44 -1.53
CA THR A 357 3.75 -16.28 -2.04
C THR A 357 2.38 -15.84 -1.53
N PHE A 358 2.31 -15.10 -0.42
CA PHE A 358 1.05 -14.72 0.25
C PHE A 358 -0.03 -14.20 -0.70
N MET A 359 0.34 -13.32 -1.65
CA MET A 359 -0.61 -12.81 -2.64
C MET A 359 -0.92 -13.83 -3.75
N ALA A 360 -0.02 -14.76 -4.03
CA ALA A 360 -0.23 -15.84 -4.99
C ALA A 360 -1.14 -16.93 -4.40
N ASP A 361 -1.01 -17.25 -3.11
CA ASP A 361 -1.84 -18.21 -2.37
C ASP A 361 -3.32 -17.86 -2.47
N VAL A 362 -3.63 -16.58 -2.49
CA VAL A 362 -5.00 -16.09 -2.63
C VAL A 362 -5.64 -16.56 -3.93
N TYR A 363 -4.91 -16.51 -5.07
CA TYR A 363 -5.45 -16.99 -6.36
C TYR A 363 -5.58 -18.51 -6.41
N VAL A 364 -4.65 -19.24 -5.81
CA VAL A 364 -4.71 -20.70 -5.72
C VAL A 364 -5.88 -21.16 -4.86
N ASN A 365 -6.11 -20.49 -3.72
CA ASN A 365 -7.18 -20.84 -2.78
C ASN A 365 -8.58 -20.44 -3.27
N LEU A 366 -8.70 -19.51 -4.23
CA LEU A 366 -9.98 -19.09 -4.81
C LEU A 366 -10.62 -20.13 -5.72
N VAL A 367 -9.88 -21.18 -6.08
CA VAL A 367 -10.26 -22.17 -7.09
C VAL A 367 -10.94 -23.39 -6.45
N ASN A 368 -11.67 -23.21 -5.34
CA ASN A 368 -12.39 -24.33 -4.71
C ASN A 368 -13.36 -25.03 -5.66
N GLN A 369 -14.04 -24.32 -6.56
CA GLN A 369 -14.90 -24.93 -7.57
C GLN A 369 -14.10 -25.75 -8.57
N ASP A 370 -12.92 -25.27 -8.98
CA ASP A 370 -12.03 -26.02 -9.88
C ASP A 370 -11.42 -27.24 -9.18
N VAL A 371 -11.27 -27.23 -7.83
CA VAL A 371 -10.85 -28.42 -7.07
C VAL A 371 -11.93 -29.51 -7.12
N LEU A 372 -13.20 -29.13 -6.97
CA LEU A 372 -14.32 -30.05 -7.13
C LEU A 372 -14.35 -30.63 -8.55
N ASP A 373 -14.18 -29.79 -9.57
CA ASP A 373 -14.12 -30.22 -10.96
C ASP A 373 -12.95 -31.21 -11.23
N VAL A 374 -11.80 -31.00 -10.59
CA VAL A 374 -10.66 -31.92 -10.67
C VAL A 374 -10.94 -33.19 -9.91
N MET A 375 -11.54 -33.12 -8.73
CA MET A 375 -11.97 -34.32 -7.97
C MET A 375 -12.97 -35.13 -8.76
N ASP A 376 -13.94 -34.50 -9.38
CA ASP A 376 -14.95 -35.16 -10.22
C ASP A 376 -14.33 -35.80 -11.46
N ARG A 377 -13.38 -35.13 -12.13
CA ARG A 377 -12.65 -35.72 -13.28
C ARG A 377 -11.80 -36.93 -12.90
N THR A 378 -11.27 -36.98 -11.69
CA THR A 378 -10.48 -38.12 -11.21
C THR A 378 -11.35 -39.28 -10.78
N GLN A 379 -12.60 -39.04 -10.39
CA GLN A 379 -13.57 -40.09 -10.02
C GLN A 379 -14.10 -40.88 -11.24
N HIS A 380 -14.05 -40.36 -12.47
CA HIS A 380 -14.52 -41.03 -13.67
C HIS A 380 -13.70 -42.25 -14.09
N ARG A 381 -12.66 -42.67 -13.37
CA ARG A 381 -11.86 -43.88 -13.67
C ARG A 381 -12.29 -45.11 -12.90
N SER A 382 -13.18 -45.00 -11.95
CA SER A 382 -13.73 -46.15 -11.24
C SER A 382 -15.20 -46.35 -11.59
N PRO A 383 -15.66 -47.54 -11.95
CA PRO A 383 -17.09 -47.76 -12.14
C PRO A 383 -17.82 -47.42 -10.83
N VAL A 384 -18.87 -46.62 -10.94
CA VAL A 384 -19.75 -46.30 -9.80
C VAL A 384 -20.34 -47.65 -9.31
N VAL A 385 -19.82 -48.13 -8.21
CA VAL A 385 -20.44 -49.28 -7.54
C VAL A 385 -21.75 -48.75 -6.94
N GLN A 386 -22.89 -49.20 -7.51
CA GLN A 386 -24.19 -48.93 -6.91
C GLN A 386 -24.18 -49.58 -5.52
N LEU A 387 -24.22 -48.75 -4.50
CA LEU A 387 -24.44 -49.23 -3.15
C LEU A 387 -25.77 -49.95 -3.12
N PRO A 388 -25.87 -51.18 -2.56
CA PRO A 388 -27.14 -51.86 -2.40
C PRO A 388 -28.09 -50.90 -1.63
N PRO A 389 -29.39 -50.92 -1.97
CA PRO A 389 -30.36 -50.11 -1.25
C PRO A 389 -30.23 -50.40 0.25
N PRO A 390 -30.38 -49.39 1.12
CA PRO A 390 -30.27 -49.61 2.57
C PRO A 390 -31.25 -50.75 2.93
N ALA A 391 -30.72 -51.81 3.55
CA ALA A 391 -31.54 -52.92 4.01
C ALA A 391 -32.69 -52.36 4.82
N THR A 392 -33.92 -52.63 4.40
CA THR A 392 -35.14 -52.31 5.13
C THR A 392 -34.94 -52.75 6.54
N SER A 393 -34.97 -51.79 7.47
CA SER A 393 -34.64 -51.90 8.87
C SER A 393 -35.26 -53.12 9.54
N SER A 394 -34.43 -54.10 9.83
CA SER A 394 -34.67 -54.99 10.98
C SER A 394 -34.52 -54.15 12.26
N PRO A 395 -35.23 -54.49 13.34
CA PRO A 395 -35.22 -53.65 14.56
C PRO A 395 -33.78 -53.43 15.02
N VAL A 396 -33.40 -52.14 15.07
CA VAL A 396 -32.07 -51.70 15.44
C VAL A 396 -31.74 -52.27 16.82
N ASP A 397 -30.70 -53.06 16.92
CA ASP A 397 -30.16 -53.55 18.18
C ASP A 397 -29.70 -52.34 19.04
N ILE A 398 -30.58 -51.91 19.95
CA ILE A 398 -30.41 -50.80 20.87
C ILE A 398 -29.09 -50.88 21.66
N THR A 399 -28.54 -52.07 21.79
CA THR A 399 -27.26 -52.34 22.45
C THR A 399 -26.05 -51.81 21.63
N ARG A 400 -26.12 -51.88 20.30
CA ARG A 400 -25.07 -51.36 19.41
C ARG A 400 -25.05 -49.84 19.33
N GLN A 401 -26.24 -49.21 19.35
CA GLN A 401 -26.39 -47.76 19.34
C GLN A 401 -25.87 -47.16 20.64
N LYS A 402 -26.20 -47.72 21.80
CA LYS A 402 -25.69 -47.32 23.12
C LYS A 402 -24.15 -47.44 23.22
N ARG A 403 -23.54 -48.37 22.50
CA ARG A 403 -22.09 -48.57 22.47
C ARG A 403 -21.38 -47.51 21.59
N ALA A 404 -21.97 -47.10 20.47
CA ALA A 404 -21.50 -46.03 19.61
C ALA A 404 -21.60 -44.65 20.32
N ASP A 405 -22.73 -44.39 21.00
CA ASP A 405 -22.92 -43.14 21.73
C ASP A 405 -21.97 -43.02 22.94
N ARG A 406 -21.64 -44.11 23.64
CA ARG A 406 -20.62 -44.11 24.69
C ARG A 406 -19.21 -43.84 24.14
N LEU A 407 -18.86 -44.32 22.95
CA LEU A 407 -17.58 -44.02 22.30
C LEU A 407 -17.48 -42.53 21.89
N ILE A 408 -18.55 -41.99 21.34
CA ILE A 408 -18.61 -40.56 20.97
C ILE A 408 -18.51 -39.65 22.21
N HIS A 409 -19.18 -40.07 23.30
CA HIS A 409 -19.11 -39.30 24.56
C HIS A 409 -17.72 -39.38 25.20
N ALA A 410 -17.04 -40.53 25.13
CA ALA A 410 -15.68 -40.73 25.63
C ALA A 410 -14.62 -39.93 24.83
N VAL A 411 -14.84 -39.74 23.51
CA VAL A 411 -13.97 -38.91 22.66
C VAL A 411 -14.21 -37.45 22.94
N ARG A 412 -15.47 -37.01 23.10
CA ARG A 412 -15.80 -35.62 23.45
C ARG A 412 -15.27 -35.21 24.82
N SER A 413 -15.31 -36.09 25.82
CA SER A 413 -14.79 -35.80 27.16
C SER A 413 -13.25 -35.75 27.24
N ARG A 414 -12.53 -36.30 26.26
CA ARG A 414 -11.06 -36.20 26.17
C ARG A 414 -10.60 -34.89 25.52
N VAL A 415 -11.42 -34.30 24.64
CA VAL A 415 -11.11 -33.06 23.94
C VAL A 415 -11.38 -31.81 24.81
N SER A 416 -12.20 -31.95 25.86
CA SER A 416 -12.61 -30.83 26.72
C SER A 416 -11.86 -30.72 28.06
N ARG A 417 -10.70 -31.38 28.24
CA ARG A 417 -9.85 -31.13 29.40
C ARG A 417 -8.91 -29.96 29.15
N PRO A 418 -8.99 -28.85 29.88
CA PRO A 418 -8.00 -27.79 29.81
C PRO A 418 -6.67 -28.30 30.38
N GLU A 419 -5.59 -28.05 29.67
CA GLU A 419 -4.23 -28.27 30.17
C GLU A 419 -4.01 -27.46 31.44
N ARG A 420 -3.67 -28.15 32.53
CA ARG A 420 -3.19 -27.52 33.75
C ARG A 420 -1.81 -26.95 33.49
N THR A 421 -1.70 -25.64 33.38
CA THR A 421 -0.44 -24.88 33.46
C THR A 421 0.21 -25.17 34.82
N LYS A 422 1.39 -25.78 34.78
CA LYS A 422 2.28 -25.89 35.95
C LYS A 422 2.92 -24.53 36.18
N GLU A 423 2.54 -23.84 37.23
CA GLU A 423 3.30 -22.73 37.78
C GLU A 423 4.67 -23.24 38.26
N VAL A 424 5.71 -22.75 37.62
CA VAL A 424 7.08 -22.91 38.11
C VAL A 424 7.36 -21.75 39.07
N LYS A 425 7.35 -22.03 40.37
CA LYS A 425 7.84 -21.12 41.41
C LYS A 425 9.37 -21.03 41.23
N LEU A 426 9.86 -19.88 40.81
CA LEU A 426 11.25 -19.49 41.00
C LEU A 426 11.42 -18.89 42.41
N GLN A 427 12.07 -19.61 43.29
CA GLN A 427 12.69 -19.09 44.49
C GLN A 427 14.13 -18.67 44.21
N ARG A 428 14.44 -17.47 44.66
CA ARG A 428 15.70 -16.73 44.82
C ARG A 428 16.12 -15.86 43.63
#